data_2ac46c59c44e7bbb5eb015b6d384a88c
#
_entry.id   2ac46c59c44e7bbb5eb015b6d384a88c
#
_cell.length_a   1.000
_cell.length_b   1.000
_cell.length_c   1.000
_cell.angle_alpha   90.00
_cell.angle_beta   90.00
_cell.angle_gamma   90.00
#
_symmetry.space_group_name_H-M   'P 1'
#
loop_
_entity.id
_entity.type
_entity.pdbx_description
1 polymer ?
#
loop_
_entity_poly.entity_id
_entity_poly.type
_entity_poly.pdbx_seq_one_letter_code
_entity_poly.pdbx_strand_id
1 'polypeptide(L)'
;MMSFFGFSQDWFGFNRFKAENDQIKASGNYPKVVFMGNSITENWAYYHPNFFSDNNFCGRGISGQTSSQMLVRFTADVVELHPKAVVIMAGTNDVAHNDFYVEPEKVVENIIAMCNLAKANGIIPIIGSIPPCSEFPWRKEILNPGQTIVNINNCLKEYADKNGIIYVDYHVALADENLGLPKTLSDDGCHPNPDTYFTMEEMVLKAINSLNIK
;
A
#
# COMPACT_ATOMS: atom_id res chain seq x y z
N MET A 1 27.81 -20.19 -30.47
CA MET A 1 26.52 -19.48 -30.30
C MET A 1 26.13 -19.60 -28.84
N MET A 2 26.53 -18.61 -28.00
CA MET A 2 26.17 -18.59 -26.58
C MET A 2 24.75 -18.05 -26.48
N SER A 3 23.79 -18.90 -26.11
CA SER A 3 22.43 -18.44 -25.77
C SER A 3 22.48 -17.79 -24.37
N PHE A 4 22.45 -16.48 -24.36
CA PHE A 4 22.11 -15.74 -23.13
C PHE A 4 20.65 -16.02 -22.81
N PHE A 5 20.37 -17.00 -21.96
CA PHE A 5 19.15 -17.02 -21.20
C PHE A 5 19.29 -15.92 -20.14
N GLY A 6 19.01 -14.68 -20.52
CA GLY A 6 18.77 -13.63 -19.56
C GLY A 6 17.49 -14.00 -18.81
N PHE A 7 17.61 -14.36 -17.55
CA PHE A 7 16.46 -14.34 -16.66
C PHE A 7 15.96 -12.89 -16.67
N SER A 8 14.84 -12.63 -17.34
CA SER A 8 14.19 -11.34 -17.22
C SER A 8 13.77 -11.19 -15.77
N GLN A 9 14.35 -10.23 -15.08
CA GLN A 9 13.98 -9.91 -13.71
C GLN A 9 12.51 -9.47 -13.72
N ASP A 10 11.67 -10.11 -12.90
CA ASP A 10 10.26 -9.71 -12.71
C ASP A 10 10.18 -8.42 -11.88
N TRP A 11 10.60 -7.33 -12.50
CA TRP A 11 10.72 -6.03 -11.84
C TRP A 11 9.40 -5.46 -11.32
N PHE A 12 8.28 -5.85 -11.95
CA PHE A 12 6.96 -5.44 -11.51
C PHE A 12 6.34 -6.38 -10.46
N GLY A 13 6.94 -7.57 -10.23
CA GLY A 13 6.48 -8.52 -9.24
C GLY A 13 5.24 -9.32 -9.64
N PHE A 14 4.97 -9.49 -10.95
CA PHE A 14 3.84 -10.27 -11.45
C PHE A 14 3.83 -11.72 -10.96
N ASN A 15 5.00 -12.32 -10.75
CA ASN A 15 5.10 -13.71 -10.30
C ASN A 15 4.97 -13.85 -8.78
N ARG A 16 5.06 -12.74 -8.00
CA ARG A 16 5.08 -12.78 -6.53
C ARG A 16 3.83 -13.45 -5.94
N PHE A 17 2.66 -13.10 -6.48
CA PHE A 17 1.38 -13.62 -6.01
C PHE A 17 0.66 -14.50 -7.04
N LYS A 18 1.29 -14.79 -8.19
CA LYS A 18 0.64 -15.52 -9.28
C LYS A 18 0.01 -16.84 -8.85
N ALA A 19 0.74 -17.68 -8.14
CA ALA A 19 0.24 -19.00 -7.71
C ALA A 19 -0.96 -18.87 -6.76
N GLU A 20 -0.90 -17.92 -5.83
CA GLU A 20 -1.99 -17.66 -4.88
C GLU A 20 -3.21 -17.05 -5.59
N ASN A 21 -2.99 -16.08 -6.50
CA ASN A 21 -4.05 -15.51 -7.31
C ASN A 21 -4.76 -16.58 -8.17
N ASP A 22 -3.99 -17.49 -8.76
CA ASP A 22 -4.55 -18.60 -9.56
C ASP A 22 -5.38 -19.56 -8.67
N GLN A 23 -4.97 -19.83 -7.44
CA GLN A 23 -5.73 -20.64 -6.48
C GLN A 23 -7.03 -19.95 -6.06
N ILE A 24 -7.00 -18.64 -5.77
CA ILE A 24 -8.20 -17.86 -5.45
C ILE A 24 -9.19 -17.91 -6.61
N LYS A 25 -8.73 -17.67 -7.83
CA LYS A 25 -9.57 -17.72 -9.05
C LYS A 25 -10.16 -19.11 -9.29
N ALA A 26 -9.37 -20.17 -9.11
CA ALA A 26 -9.81 -21.54 -9.30
C ALA A 26 -10.83 -22.00 -8.26
N SER A 27 -10.68 -21.56 -7.01
CA SER A 27 -11.60 -21.91 -5.92
C SER A 27 -12.89 -21.09 -5.92
N GLY A 28 -12.87 -19.89 -6.51
CA GLY A 28 -13.96 -18.90 -6.41
C GLY A 28 -14.08 -18.24 -5.02
N ASN A 29 -13.15 -18.52 -4.10
CA ASN A 29 -13.12 -17.93 -2.76
C ASN A 29 -12.42 -16.56 -2.79
N TYR A 30 -13.09 -15.59 -3.36
CA TYR A 30 -12.54 -14.24 -3.50
C TYR A 30 -12.43 -13.50 -2.16
N PRO A 31 -11.35 -12.72 -1.95
CA PRO A 31 -11.20 -11.95 -0.72
C PRO A 31 -12.25 -10.83 -0.63
N LYS A 32 -12.67 -10.52 0.58
CA LYS A 32 -13.57 -9.39 0.84
C LYS A 32 -12.87 -8.05 0.59
N VAL A 33 -11.62 -7.92 1.03
CA VAL A 33 -10.80 -6.72 0.84
C VAL A 33 -9.38 -7.12 0.46
N VAL A 34 -8.81 -6.44 -0.52
CA VAL A 34 -7.38 -6.54 -0.86
C VAL A 34 -6.64 -5.34 -0.27
N PHE A 35 -5.48 -5.57 0.33
CA PHE A 35 -4.55 -4.55 0.80
C PHE A 35 -3.39 -4.45 -0.19
N MET A 36 -3.40 -3.43 -1.02
CA MET A 36 -2.37 -3.15 -2.02
C MET A 36 -1.32 -2.20 -1.43
N GLY A 37 -0.04 -2.60 -1.45
CA GLY A 37 1.00 -1.80 -0.84
C GLY A 37 2.43 -2.29 -1.07
N ASN A 38 3.33 -1.79 -0.23
CA ASN A 38 4.77 -2.08 -0.24
C ASN A 38 5.19 -2.98 0.94
N SER A 39 6.44 -2.80 1.45
CA SER A 39 6.96 -3.52 2.61
C SER A 39 6.09 -3.37 3.86
N ILE A 40 5.47 -2.21 4.08
CA ILE A 40 4.62 -2.00 5.25
C ILE A 40 3.40 -2.93 5.19
N THR A 41 2.78 -3.08 4.02
CA THR A 41 1.68 -4.03 3.81
C THR A 41 2.15 -5.49 3.83
N GLU A 42 3.33 -5.79 3.29
CA GLU A 42 3.91 -7.15 3.32
C GLU A 42 4.20 -7.57 4.77
N ASN A 43 4.83 -6.71 5.56
CA ASN A 43 5.12 -6.93 6.98
C ASN A 43 3.83 -7.08 7.80
N TRP A 44 2.79 -6.31 7.48
CA TRP A 44 1.50 -6.43 8.15
C TRP A 44 0.92 -7.84 7.99
N ALA A 45 0.89 -8.35 6.77
CA ALA A 45 0.40 -9.71 6.50
C ALA A 45 1.31 -10.78 7.13
N TYR A 46 2.60 -10.52 7.26
CA TYR A 46 3.56 -11.41 7.91
C TYR A 46 3.41 -11.45 9.43
N TYR A 47 3.30 -10.29 10.09
CA TYR A 47 3.20 -10.22 11.55
C TYR A 47 1.81 -10.55 12.06
N HIS A 48 0.76 -10.21 11.31
CA HIS A 48 -0.63 -10.36 11.72
C HIS A 48 -1.44 -11.21 10.71
N PRO A 49 -1.03 -12.46 10.42
CA PRO A 49 -1.72 -13.29 9.43
C PRO A 49 -3.19 -13.53 9.79
N ASN A 50 -3.53 -13.63 11.07
CA ASN A 50 -4.89 -13.82 11.53
C ASN A 50 -5.79 -12.62 11.23
N PHE A 51 -5.27 -11.40 11.26
CA PHE A 51 -6.02 -10.22 10.85
C PHE A 51 -6.54 -10.37 9.41
N PHE A 52 -5.73 -10.91 8.53
CA PHE A 52 -6.13 -11.13 7.14
C PHE A 52 -7.06 -12.34 6.99
N SER A 53 -6.72 -13.48 7.58
CA SER A 53 -7.51 -14.72 7.42
C SER A 53 -8.90 -14.63 8.05
N ASP A 54 -9.01 -14.11 9.27
CA ASP A 54 -10.25 -14.08 10.02
C ASP A 54 -11.28 -13.09 9.43
N ASN A 55 -10.80 -12.08 8.69
CA ASN A 55 -11.63 -11.08 8.02
C ASN A 55 -11.86 -11.35 6.52
N ASN A 56 -11.35 -12.45 5.98
CA ASN A 56 -11.31 -12.70 4.54
C ASN A 56 -10.65 -11.56 3.76
N PHE A 57 -9.51 -11.07 4.25
CA PHE A 57 -8.67 -10.08 3.60
C PHE A 57 -7.48 -10.72 2.91
N CYS A 58 -6.89 -10.00 1.96
CA CYS A 58 -5.76 -10.49 1.18
C CYS A 58 -4.68 -9.42 1.10
N GLY A 59 -3.47 -9.72 1.61
CA GLY A 59 -2.31 -8.85 1.53
C GLY A 59 -1.63 -8.96 0.15
N ARG A 60 -1.40 -7.81 -0.50
CA ARG A 60 -0.68 -7.69 -1.78
C ARG A 60 0.43 -6.64 -1.65
N GLY A 61 1.19 -6.74 -0.55
CA GLY A 61 2.38 -5.95 -0.30
C GLY A 61 3.61 -6.57 -0.94
N ILE A 62 4.47 -5.76 -1.56
CA ILE A 62 5.79 -6.17 -2.06
C ILE A 62 6.82 -5.15 -1.60
N SER A 63 7.81 -5.61 -0.82
CA SER A 63 8.86 -4.76 -0.29
C SER A 63 9.62 -4.00 -1.39
N GLY A 64 9.90 -2.74 -1.13
CA GLY A 64 10.65 -1.86 -2.03
C GLY A 64 9.85 -1.27 -3.19
N GLN A 65 8.63 -1.74 -3.46
CA GLN A 65 7.86 -1.27 -4.61
C GLN A 65 7.37 0.17 -4.47
N THR A 66 7.43 0.88 -5.59
CA THR A 66 6.88 2.22 -5.81
C THR A 66 5.42 2.16 -6.27
N SER A 67 4.75 3.30 -6.25
CA SER A 67 3.36 3.43 -6.73
C SER A 67 3.21 3.04 -8.20
N SER A 68 4.23 3.30 -9.03
CA SER A 68 4.26 2.93 -10.45
C SER A 68 4.24 1.41 -10.64
N GLN A 69 5.06 0.66 -9.88
CA GLN A 69 5.09 -0.80 -9.93
C GLN A 69 3.77 -1.40 -9.44
N MET A 70 3.18 -0.84 -8.39
CA MET A 70 1.87 -1.25 -7.89
C MET A 70 0.77 -1.04 -8.93
N LEU A 71 0.77 0.12 -9.62
CA LEU A 71 -0.21 0.42 -10.67
C LEU A 71 -0.15 -0.62 -11.80
N VAL A 72 1.06 -1.03 -12.23
CA VAL A 72 1.24 -2.02 -13.30
C VAL A 72 0.66 -3.39 -12.92
N ARG A 73 0.84 -3.86 -11.68
CA ARG A 73 0.30 -5.16 -11.22
C ARG A 73 -1.11 -5.10 -10.63
N PHE A 74 -1.72 -3.92 -10.57
CA PHE A 74 -3.02 -3.71 -9.92
C PHE A 74 -4.15 -4.59 -10.50
N THR A 75 -4.17 -4.77 -11.81
CA THR A 75 -5.17 -5.63 -12.46
C THR A 75 -5.04 -7.07 -11.97
N ALA A 76 -3.84 -7.64 -12.00
CA ALA A 76 -3.62 -9.04 -11.62
C ALA A 76 -3.84 -9.31 -10.13
N ASP A 77 -3.42 -8.36 -9.27
CA ASP A 77 -3.39 -8.55 -7.82
C ASP A 77 -4.61 -8.00 -7.08
N VAL A 78 -5.46 -7.22 -7.77
CA VAL A 78 -6.67 -6.63 -7.19
C VAL A 78 -7.89 -6.91 -8.05
N VAL A 79 -7.91 -6.42 -9.31
CA VAL A 79 -9.12 -6.47 -10.15
C VAL A 79 -9.57 -7.90 -10.42
N GLU A 80 -8.65 -8.78 -10.81
CA GLU A 80 -8.94 -10.19 -11.11
C GLU A 80 -9.32 -11.03 -9.87
N LEU A 81 -9.13 -10.49 -8.66
CA LEU A 81 -9.55 -11.13 -7.41
C LEU A 81 -10.95 -10.69 -6.96
N HIS A 82 -11.61 -9.82 -7.72
CA HIS A 82 -13.00 -9.39 -7.49
C HIS A 82 -13.36 -9.03 -6.04
N PRO A 83 -12.51 -8.29 -5.28
CA PRO A 83 -12.82 -7.92 -3.92
C PRO A 83 -13.98 -6.91 -3.88
N LYS A 84 -14.62 -6.75 -2.72
CA LYS A 84 -15.60 -5.68 -2.50
C LYS A 84 -14.93 -4.32 -2.36
N ALA A 85 -13.75 -4.28 -1.73
CA ALA A 85 -12.98 -3.06 -1.56
C ALA A 85 -11.47 -3.32 -1.68
N VAL A 86 -10.72 -2.25 -1.89
CA VAL A 86 -9.25 -2.27 -1.88
C VAL A 86 -8.72 -1.14 -1.01
N VAL A 87 -7.80 -1.46 -0.08
CA VAL A 87 -7.01 -0.47 0.65
C VAL A 87 -5.73 -0.25 -0.12
N ILE A 88 -5.47 1.00 -0.53
CA ILE A 88 -4.29 1.39 -1.30
C ILE A 88 -3.39 2.24 -0.40
N MET A 89 -2.18 1.75 -0.11
CA MET A 89 -1.18 2.45 0.71
C MET A 89 0.17 2.39 -0.01
N ALA A 90 0.54 3.49 -0.66
CA ALA A 90 1.72 3.59 -1.53
C ALA A 90 2.38 4.97 -1.42
N GLY A 91 3.68 5.05 -1.75
CA GLY A 91 4.40 6.31 -1.86
C GLY A 91 5.71 6.40 -1.06
N THR A 92 5.88 5.61 0.02
CA THR A 92 7.11 5.62 0.84
C THR A 92 8.37 5.41 -0.03
N ASN A 93 8.34 4.40 -0.91
CA ASN A 93 9.47 4.05 -1.76
C ASN A 93 9.66 5.00 -2.94
N ASP A 94 8.60 5.69 -3.36
CA ASP A 94 8.67 6.78 -4.34
C ASP A 94 9.45 7.95 -3.74
N VAL A 95 9.12 8.38 -2.51
CA VAL A 95 9.82 9.44 -1.79
C VAL A 95 11.26 9.03 -1.46
N ALA A 96 11.51 7.74 -1.21
CA ALA A 96 12.86 7.20 -1.02
C ALA A 96 13.65 7.04 -2.34
N HIS A 97 13.06 7.32 -3.50
CA HIS A 97 13.64 7.12 -4.83
C HIS A 97 14.22 5.71 -5.03
N ASN A 98 13.50 4.68 -4.58
CA ASN A 98 14.02 3.30 -4.61
C ASN A 98 14.30 2.79 -6.03
N ASP A 99 13.50 3.21 -7.01
CA ASP A 99 13.74 2.92 -8.43
C ASP A 99 14.46 4.07 -9.12
N PHE A 100 13.77 5.21 -9.16
CA PHE A 100 14.23 6.46 -9.77
C PHE A 100 13.45 7.62 -9.12
N TYR A 101 13.91 8.83 -9.37
CA TYR A 101 13.20 10.01 -8.91
C TYR A 101 11.83 10.12 -9.61
N VAL A 102 10.81 10.31 -8.83
CA VAL A 102 9.43 10.57 -9.29
C VAL A 102 8.93 11.83 -8.60
N GLU A 103 8.39 12.76 -9.38
CA GLU A 103 7.76 13.95 -8.81
C GLU A 103 6.59 13.53 -7.89
N PRO A 104 6.42 14.18 -6.72
CA PRO A 104 5.35 13.86 -5.77
C PRO A 104 3.96 13.82 -6.38
N GLU A 105 3.68 14.69 -7.36
CA GLU A 105 2.43 14.75 -8.10
C GLU A 105 2.15 13.43 -8.86
N LYS A 106 3.19 12.78 -9.37
CA LYS A 106 3.07 11.48 -10.06
C LYS A 106 2.71 10.34 -9.12
N VAL A 107 3.17 10.41 -7.88
CA VAL A 107 2.74 9.46 -6.83
C VAL A 107 1.24 9.58 -6.60
N VAL A 108 0.75 10.80 -6.48
CA VAL A 108 -0.69 11.10 -6.34
C VAL A 108 -1.46 10.60 -7.56
N GLU A 109 -0.99 10.90 -8.79
CA GLU A 109 -1.62 10.45 -10.04
C GLU A 109 -1.70 8.91 -10.13
N ASN A 110 -0.65 8.18 -9.72
CA ASN A 110 -0.65 6.72 -9.72
C ASN A 110 -1.69 6.15 -8.75
N ILE A 111 -1.81 6.72 -7.55
CA ILE A 111 -2.81 6.29 -6.56
C ILE A 111 -4.22 6.61 -7.06
N ILE A 112 -4.44 7.78 -7.66
CA ILE A 112 -5.70 8.14 -8.32
C ILE A 112 -6.05 7.17 -9.45
N ALA A 113 -5.07 6.77 -10.26
CA ALA A 113 -5.27 5.80 -11.33
C ALA A 113 -5.72 4.43 -10.77
N MET A 114 -5.09 3.95 -9.68
CA MET A 114 -5.53 2.73 -9.00
C MET A 114 -6.95 2.85 -8.44
N CYS A 115 -7.32 3.99 -7.85
CA CYS A 115 -8.70 4.24 -7.40
C CYS A 115 -9.70 4.22 -8.56
N ASN A 116 -9.35 4.80 -9.70
CA ASN A 116 -10.20 4.81 -10.89
C ASN A 116 -10.35 3.41 -11.49
N LEU A 117 -9.27 2.61 -11.55
CA LEU A 117 -9.32 1.22 -11.95
C LEU A 117 -10.22 0.39 -11.02
N ALA A 118 -10.13 0.59 -9.72
CA ALA A 118 -11.00 -0.06 -8.75
C ALA A 118 -12.47 0.29 -9.02
N LYS A 119 -12.81 1.57 -9.08
CA LYS A 119 -14.18 2.05 -9.34
C LYS A 119 -14.74 1.53 -10.66
N ALA A 120 -13.95 1.52 -11.73
CA ALA A 120 -14.36 1.03 -13.05
C ALA A 120 -14.70 -0.46 -13.03
N ASN A 121 -14.21 -1.22 -12.04
CA ASN A 121 -14.47 -2.64 -11.85
C ASN A 121 -15.43 -2.94 -10.68
N GLY A 122 -16.14 -1.94 -10.18
CA GLY A 122 -17.10 -2.10 -9.08
C GLY A 122 -16.47 -2.35 -7.70
N ILE A 123 -15.17 -2.06 -7.55
CA ILE A 123 -14.41 -2.22 -6.31
C ILE A 123 -14.36 -0.87 -5.60
N ILE A 124 -14.66 -0.84 -4.31
CA ILE A 124 -14.63 0.40 -3.52
C ILE A 124 -13.19 0.70 -3.08
N PRO A 125 -12.56 1.80 -3.53
CA PRO A 125 -11.24 2.17 -3.06
C PRO A 125 -11.31 2.82 -1.68
N ILE A 126 -10.31 2.51 -0.85
CA ILE A 126 -9.98 3.18 0.41
C ILE A 126 -8.53 3.63 0.27
N ILE A 127 -8.24 4.89 0.54
CA ILE A 127 -6.87 5.40 0.54
C ILE A 127 -6.33 5.39 1.97
N GLY A 128 -5.25 4.65 2.20
CA GLY A 128 -4.43 4.81 3.39
C GLY A 128 -3.37 5.87 3.16
N SER A 129 -3.20 6.79 4.10
CA SER A 129 -2.09 7.74 4.02
C SER A 129 -0.75 7.01 4.01
N ILE A 130 0.26 7.60 3.41
CA ILE A 130 1.65 7.16 3.59
C ILE A 130 1.99 7.33 5.08
N PRO A 131 2.43 6.28 5.78
CA PRO A 131 2.86 6.39 7.18
C PRO A 131 4.01 7.38 7.35
N PRO A 132 4.19 7.95 8.56
CA PRO A 132 5.24 8.92 8.79
C PRO A 132 6.63 8.30 8.63
N CYS A 133 7.56 9.06 8.04
CA CYS A 133 8.96 8.70 7.93
C CYS A 133 9.79 9.99 7.78
N SER A 134 10.59 10.32 8.77
CA SER A 134 11.40 11.55 8.77
C SER A 134 12.77 11.37 8.12
N GLU A 135 13.24 10.14 8.00
CA GLU A 135 14.50 9.80 7.33
C GLU A 135 14.45 8.34 6.82
N PHE A 136 15.16 8.07 5.74
CA PHE A 136 15.32 6.70 5.24
C PHE A 136 16.72 6.18 5.64
N PRO A 137 16.84 5.14 6.49
CA PRO A 137 18.16 4.61 6.91
C PRO A 137 19.04 4.18 5.73
N TRP A 138 18.42 3.77 4.60
CA TRP A 138 19.09 3.28 3.39
C TRP A 138 19.27 4.36 2.31
N ARG A 139 18.74 5.59 2.52
CA ARG A 139 18.77 6.71 1.55
C ARG A 139 18.92 8.04 2.26
N LYS A 140 19.99 8.19 3.02
CA LYS A 140 20.25 9.37 3.87
C LYS A 140 20.43 10.67 3.07
N GLU A 141 20.66 10.57 1.76
CA GLU A 141 20.73 11.71 0.84
C GLU A 141 19.38 12.36 0.55
N ILE A 142 18.26 11.68 0.84
CA ILE A 142 16.92 12.24 0.67
C ILE A 142 16.65 13.19 1.84
N LEU A 143 16.50 14.47 1.52
CA LEU A 143 16.26 15.50 2.50
C LEU A 143 14.78 15.73 2.77
N ASN A 144 14.41 15.87 4.03
CA ASN A 144 13.06 16.19 4.50
C ASN A 144 11.95 15.27 3.94
N PRO A 145 12.10 13.92 3.91
CA PRO A 145 11.10 13.03 3.38
C PRO A 145 9.76 13.16 4.11
N GLY A 146 9.76 13.43 5.42
CA GLY A 146 8.53 13.63 6.20
C GLY A 146 7.66 14.76 5.65
N GLN A 147 8.24 15.89 5.26
CA GLN A 147 7.48 17.00 4.67
C GLN A 147 6.95 16.64 3.27
N THR A 148 7.71 15.91 2.47
CA THR A 148 7.25 15.42 1.16
C THR A 148 6.08 14.47 1.33
N ILE A 149 6.14 13.55 2.30
CA ILE A 149 5.05 12.64 2.66
C ILE A 149 3.79 13.42 3.07
N VAL A 150 3.92 14.42 3.93
CA VAL A 150 2.80 15.29 4.33
C VAL A 150 2.15 15.96 3.12
N ASN A 151 2.94 16.49 2.20
CA ASN A 151 2.42 17.15 1.01
C ASN A 151 1.63 16.17 0.11
N ILE A 152 2.16 14.97 -0.13
CA ILE A 152 1.46 13.93 -0.88
C ILE A 152 0.16 13.52 -0.16
N ASN A 153 0.21 13.29 1.14
CA ASN A 153 -0.93 12.91 1.95
C ASN A 153 -2.04 13.96 1.92
N ASN A 154 -1.69 15.26 1.96
CA ASN A 154 -2.65 16.35 1.83
C ASN A 154 -3.37 16.32 0.47
N CYS A 155 -2.63 16.11 -0.63
CA CYS A 155 -3.22 15.99 -1.97
C CYS A 155 -4.15 14.76 -2.07
N LEU A 156 -3.74 13.62 -1.50
CA LEU A 156 -4.55 12.40 -1.49
C LEU A 156 -5.82 12.58 -0.65
N LYS A 157 -5.72 13.24 0.50
CA LYS A 157 -6.86 13.54 1.35
C LYS A 157 -7.86 14.47 0.65
N GLU A 158 -7.37 15.55 0.04
CA GLU A 158 -8.21 16.45 -0.75
C GLU A 158 -8.93 15.73 -1.90
N TYR A 159 -8.21 14.85 -2.61
CA TYR A 159 -8.82 14.01 -3.66
C TYR A 159 -9.89 13.08 -3.08
N ALA A 160 -9.61 12.43 -1.97
CA ALA A 160 -10.54 11.51 -1.30
C ALA A 160 -11.83 12.24 -0.88
N ASP A 161 -11.69 13.39 -0.22
CA ASP A 161 -12.81 14.22 0.23
C ASP A 161 -13.69 14.68 -0.95
N LYS A 162 -13.08 15.15 -2.06
CA LYS A 162 -13.79 15.57 -3.27
C LYS A 162 -14.53 14.45 -3.99
N ASN A 163 -14.06 13.20 -3.85
CA ASN A 163 -14.57 12.05 -4.60
C ASN A 163 -15.35 11.06 -3.75
N GLY A 164 -15.62 11.37 -2.48
CA GLY A 164 -16.33 10.49 -1.55
C GLY A 164 -15.62 9.18 -1.29
N ILE A 165 -14.27 9.18 -1.32
CA ILE A 165 -13.44 8.03 -1.01
C ILE A 165 -13.06 8.08 0.47
N ILE A 166 -13.12 6.95 1.16
CA ILE A 166 -12.67 6.88 2.55
C ILE A 166 -11.15 7.03 2.60
N TYR A 167 -10.68 7.93 3.46
CA TYR A 167 -9.28 8.16 3.74
C TYR A 167 -8.95 7.71 5.17
N VAL A 168 -7.97 6.81 5.30
CA VAL A 168 -7.48 6.34 6.62
C VAL A 168 -6.17 7.05 6.91
N ASP A 169 -6.18 7.94 7.89
CA ASP A 169 -5.05 8.83 8.18
C ASP A 169 -4.07 8.19 9.20
N TYR A 170 -3.31 7.20 8.76
CA TYR A 170 -2.25 6.59 9.58
C TYR A 170 -1.16 7.59 9.97
N HIS A 171 -0.87 8.57 9.06
CA HIS A 171 0.18 9.54 9.32
C HIS A 171 -0.09 10.36 10.56
N VAL A 172 -1.27 10.96 10.65
CA VAL A 172 -1.64 11.79 11.82
C VAL A 172 -1.70 10.96 13.10
N ALA A 173 -2.10 9.69 13.02
CA ALA A 173 -2.19 8.82 14.19
C ALA A 173 -0.83 8.35 14.73
N LEU A 174 0.20 8.28 13.88
CA LEU A 174 1.46 7.62 14.20
C LEU A 174 2.68 8.56 14.21
N ALA A 175 2.56 9.80 13.68
CA ALA A 175 3.67 10.73 13.56
C ALA A 175 4.07 11.35 14.91
N ASP A 176 5.38 11.52 15.10
CA ASP A 176 5.96 12.39 16.12
C ASP A 176 6.08 13.85 15.63
N GLU A 177 6.66 14.72 16.46
CA GLU A 177 6.89 16.13 16.13
C GLU A 177 7.85 16.35 14.96
N ASN A 178 8.63 15.33 14.58
CA ASN A 178 9.57 15.38 13.46
C ASN A 178 9.00 14.75 12.18
N LEU A 179 7.70 14.46 12.14
CA LEU A 179 7.00 13.80 11.02
C LEU A 179 7.52 12.38 10.73
N GLY A 180 8.09 11.71 11.73
CA GLY A 180 8.59 10.34 11.67
C GLY A 180 7.80 9.39 12.55
N LEU A 181 8.10 8.09 12.43
CA LEU A 181 7.66 7.10 13.41
C LEU A 181 8.55 7.16 14.63
N PRO A 182 8.01 7.38 15.84
CA PRO A 182 8.82 7.36 17.06
C PRO A 182 9.36 5.94 17.32
N LYS A 183 10.47 5.85 18.06
CA LYS A 183 11.13 4.57 18.39
C LYS A 183 10.24 3.55 19.09
N THR A 184 9.19 3.99 19.74
CA THR A 184 8.18 3.09 20.35
C THR A 184 7.30 2.40 19.34
N LEU A 185 7.18 2.95 18.13
CA LEU A 185 6.32 2.45 17.06
C LEU A 185 7.11 1.84 15.88
N SER A 186 8.45 2.04 15.86
CA SER A 186 9.30 1.58 14.76
C SER A 186 10.74 1.41 15.21
N ASP A 187 11.41 0.36 14.76
CA ASP A 187 12.84 0.13 15.05
C ASP A 187 13.75 0.95 14.12
N ASP A 188 13.30 1.23 12.89
CA ASP A 188 14.09 1.88 11.84
C ASP A 188 13.58 3.27 11.44
N GLY A 189 12.48 3.74 12.06
CA GLY A 189 11.86 5.04 11.79
C GLY A 189 10.97 5.08 10.54
N CYS A 190 10.81 3.95 9.82
CA CYS A 190 10.03 3.86 8.58
C CYS A 190 9.00 2.73 8.60
N HIS A 191 9.36 1.56 9.13
CA HIS A 191 8.48 0.41 9.19
C HIS A 191 7.83 0.29 10.57
N PRO A 192 6.49 0.25 10.66
CA PRO A 192 5.80 -0.06 11.92
C PRO A 192 6.32 -1.37 12.53
N ASN A 193 6.56 -1.37 13.84
CA ASN A 193 6.82 -2.61 14.56
C ASN A 193 5.53 -3.44 14.69
N PRO A 194 5.60 -4.74 15.12
CA PRO A 194 4.41 -5.59 15.19
C PRO A 194 3.27 -4.97 16.01
N ASP A 195 3.54 -4.35 17.15
CA ASP A 195 2.50 -3.79 18.00
C ASP A 195 1.79 -2.58 17.37
N THR A 196 2.48 -1.84 16.53
CA THR A 196 1.93 -0.66 15.83
C THR A 196 0.84 -1.05 14.83
N TYR A 197 0.90 -2.26 14.27
CA TYR A 197 -0.13 -2.72 13.35
C TYR A 197 -1.51 -2.86 14.03
N PHE A 198 -1.60 -3.13 15.33
CA PHE A 198 -2.91 -3.14 16.02
C PHE A 198 -3.62 -1.80 15.93
N THR A 199 -2.89 -0.68 16.06
CA THR A 199 -3.48 0.65 15.86
C THR A 199 -3.96 0.84 14.42
N MET A 200 -3.16 0.39 13.44
CA MET A 200 -3.54 0.49 12.01
C MET A 200 -4.76 -0.38 11.70
N GLU A 201 -4.89 -1.54 12.33
CA GLU A 201 -6.03 -2.45 12.22
C GLU A 201 -7.33 -1.81 12.71
N GLU A 202 -7.31 -1.23 13.91
CA GLU A 202 -8.48 -0.54 14.45
C GLU A 202 -8.97 0.57 13.51
N MET A 203 -8.04 1.35 12.95
CA MET A 203 -8.37 2.44 12.03
C MET A 203 -8.98 1.93 10.73
N VAL A 204 -8.36 0.94 10.08
CA VAL A 204 -8.84 0.43 8.80
C VAL A 204 -10.11 -0.40 8.95
N LEU A 205 -10.28 -1.16 10.04
CA LEU A 205 -11.52 -1.87 10.33
C LEU A 205 -12.69 -0.91 10.50
N LYS A 206 -12.50 0.21 11.19
CA LYS A 206 -13.51 1.27 11.29
C LYS A 206 -13.94 1.78 9.91
N ALA A 207 -12.97 2.00 9.02
CA ALA A 207 -13.21 2.42 7.64
C ALA A 207 -13.97 1.35 6.84
N ILE A 208 -13.50 0.10 6.86
CA ILE A 208 -14.12 -1.02 6.13
C ILE A 208 -15.54 -1.30 6.64
N ASN A 209 -15.76 -1.29 7.96
CA ASN A 209 -17.07 -1.54 8.55
C ASN A 209 -18.10 -0.46 8.18
N SER A 210 -17.67 0.78 7.95
CA SER A 210 -18.57 1.86 7.51
C SER A 210 -19.13 1.64 6.10
N LEU A 211 -18.51 0.79 5.28
CA LEU A 211 -18.96 0.46 3.92
C LEU A 211 -20.16 -0.50 3.90
N ASN A 212 -20.49 -1.15 5.03
CA ASN A 212 -21.56 -2.17 5.10
C ASN A 212 -21.46 -3.28 4.03
N ILE A 213 -20.24 -3.59 3.57
CA ILE A 213 -19.97 -4.67 2.61
C ILE A 213 -20.08 -6.03 3.31
N LYS A 214 -20.84 -6.95 2.71
CA LYS A 214 -20.99 -8.32 3.20
C LYS A 214 -20.12 -9.28 2.39
#